data_03fdc5829fa8f667f40e49c98e137626
#
_entry.id   03fdc5829fa8f667f40e49c98e137626
#
_cell.length_a   1.000
_cell.length_b   1.000
_cell.length_c   1.000
_cell.angle_alpha   90.00
_cell.angle_beta   90.00
_cell.angle_gamma   90.00
#
_symmetry.space_group_name_H-M   'P 1'
#
loop_
_entity.id
_entity.type
_entity.pdbx_description
1 polymer ?
#
loop_
_entity_poly.entity_id
_entity_poly.type
_entity_poly.pdbx_seq_one_letter_code
_entity_poly.pdbx_strand_id
1 'polypeptide(L)'
;MIKKLNKSSAGKRGDSVRSDCYFEIELKNSGGIKIDLRSKVDVMYGESIKQMILDMSKFFGLKDAKILCEDNGALPFVLAARFELAVKRLAHPLIPSLREGEYESSSLIKGLKLNKEYLLPFNEKNLYSTKKDQLRRSRLYLPGNEPKFFVNAGLHSPDGIILDLEDSVAPTEKDAAQLLVRNALRSVDFYGAERMVRINQLP
;
A
#
# COMPACT_ATOMS: atom_id res chain seq x y z
N MET A 1 29.19 -12.23 -6.67
CA MET A 1 29.07 -11.38 -5.46
C MET A 1 27.61 -11.36 -5.03
N ILE A 2 27.27 -11.99 -3.92
CA ILE A 2 25.89 -12.00 -3.41
C ILE A 2 25.55 -10.58 -2.93
N LYS A 3 24.48 -10.00 -3.47
CA LYS A 3 24.10 -8.62 -3.16
C LYS A 3 23.32 -8.59 -1.84
N LYS A 4 23.91 -8.01 -0.79
CA LYS A 4 23.18 -7.76 0.47
C LYS A 4 22.16 -6.65 0.24
N LEU A 5 20.89 -6.98 0.35
CA LEU A 5 19.79 -6.03 0.17
C LEU A 5 19.39 -5.48 1.54
N ASN A 6 19.77 -4.22 1.79
CA ASN A 6 19.33 -3.45 2.97
C ASN A 6 18.36 -2.32 2.60
N LYS A 7 17.89 -2.30 1.33
CA LYS A 7 17.08 -1.23 0.77
C LYS A 7 15.94 -1.79 -0.07
N SER A 8 14.78 -1.18 0.06
CA SER A 8 13.58 -1.52 -0.71
C SER A 8 12.76 -0.28 -1.02
N SER A 9 11.82 -0.42 -1.95
CA SER A 9 10.90 0.66 -2.27
C SER A 9 9.53 0.15 -2.71
N ALA A 10 8.53 1.02 -2.57
CA ALA A 10 7.17 0.76 -3.04
C ALA A 10 6.44 2.07 -3.35
N GLY A 11 5.48 2.00 -4.26
CA GLY A 11 4.65 3.13 -4.65
C GLY A 11 5.08 3.79 -5.94
N LYS A 12 4.41 4.88 -6.28
CA LYS A 12 4.61 5.64 -7.51
C LYS A 12 5.20 7.00 -7.22
N ARG A 13 6.09 7.46 -8.08
CA ARG A 13 6.73 8.78 -8.00
C ARG A 13 6.66 9.51 -9.34
N GLY A 14 6.77 10.81 -9.30
CA GLY A 14 6.76 11.68 -10.47
C GLY A 14 5.62 12.71 -10.43
N ASP A 15 5.69 13.71 -11.31
CA ASP A 15 4.81 14.90 -11.28
C ASP A 15 3.35 14.57 -11.62
N SER A 16 3.12 13.54 -12.43
CA SER A 16 1.78 13.09 -12.84
C SER A 16 1.07 12.23 -11.79
N VAL A 17 1.78 11.82 -10.73
CA VAL A 17 1.20 11.01 -9.66
C VAL A 17 0.23 11.82 -8.83
N ARG A 18 -0.97 11.25 -8.55
CA ARG A 18 -2.01 11.85 -7.71
C ARG A 18 -2.56 10.81 -6.74
N SER A 19 -2.85 11.25 -5.51
CA SER A 19 -3.44 10.43 -4.45
C SER A 19 -2.64 9.16 -4.17
N ASP A 20 -1.34 9.19 -4.40
CA ASP A 20 -0.42 8.08 -4.16
C ASP A 20 0.88 8.62 -3.57
N CYS A 21 1.73 7.73 -3.07
CA CYS A 21 3.03 8.06 -2.50
C CYS A 21 4.08 7.03 -2.88
N TYR A 22 5.33 7.40 -2.69
CA TYR A 22 6.48 6.52 -2.84
C TYR A 22 7.23 6.45 -1.53
N PHE A 23 7.53 5.24 -1.10
CA PHE A 23 8.42 4.96 0.02
C PHE A 23 9.71 4.30 -0.44
N GLU A 24 10.81 4.73 0.18
CA GLU A 24 12.08 4.06 0.10
C GLU A 24 12.59 3.86 1.52
N ILE A 25 12.91 2.62 1.89
CA ILE A 25 13.39 2.24 3.22
C ILE A 25 14.80 1.66 3.08
N GLU A 26 15.76 2.24 3.77
CA GLU A 26 17.13 1.76 3.85
C GLU A 26 17.48 1.45 5.30
N LEU A 27 17.70 0.15 5.60
CA LEU A 27 18.10 -0.30 6.93
C LEU A 27 19.53 0.17 7.25
N LYS A 28 19.74 0.59 8.50
CA LYS A 28 21.01 1.03 9.04
C LYS A 28 21.41 0.17 10.24
N ASN A 29 22.71 0.22 10.61
CA ASN A 29 23.21 -0.48 11.79
C ASN A 29 22.92 0.29 13.10
N SER A 30 22.74 1.61 13.00
CA SER A 30 22.50 2.49 14.14
C SER A 30 21.96 3.85 13.66
N GLY A 31 21.49 4.68 14.58
CA GLY A 31 21.09 6.07 14.32
C GLY A 31 19.60 6.33 14.37
N GLY A 32 18.81 5.31 14.73
CA GLY A 32 17.36 5.43 14.87
C GLY A 32 16.64 5.58 13.53
N ILE A 33 15.37 5.94 13.60
CA ILE A 33 14.53 6.21 12.41
C ILE A 33 14.73 7.66 11.97
N LYS A 34 15.18 7.83 10.73
CA LYS A 34 15.33 9.15 10.08
C LYS A 34 14.35 9.24 8.91
N ILE A 35 13.44 10.21 8.97
CA ILE A 35 12.40 10.41 7.96
C ILE A 35 12.73 11.63 7.12
N ASP A 36 12.83 11.46 5.80
CA ASP A 36 12.86 12.51 4.79
C ASP A 36 11.47 12.54 4.14
N LEU A 37 10.61 13.47 4.57
CA LEU A 37 9.27 13.65 4.04
C LEU A 37 9.26 14.78 3.01
N ARG A 38 8.76 14.48 1.81
CA ARG A 38 8.50 15.45 0.74
C ARG A 38 7.03 15.31 0.34
N SER A 39 6.19 16.19 0.87
CA SER A 39 4.75 16.11 0.67
C SER A 39 4.20 17.38 0.06
N LYS A 40 3.28 17.24 -0.90
CA LYS A 40 2.49 18.37 -1.43
C LYS A 40 1.53 18.97 -0.41
N VAL A 41 1.26 18.25 0.67
CA VAL A 41 0.33 18.64 1.74
C VAL A 41 1.04 18.78 3.09
N ASP A 42 2.36 18.97 3.07
CA ASP A 42 3.23 19.00 4.27
C ASP A 42 2.74 19.98 5.32
N VAL A 43 2.34 21.19 4.89
CA VAL A 43 1.88 22.27 5.79
C VAL A 43 0.68 21.83 6.64
N MET A 44 -0.22 21.01 6.09
CA MET A 44 -1.45 20.60 6.78
C MET A 44 -1.31 19.22 7.47
N TYR A 45 -0.59 18.31 6.85
CA TYR A 45 -0.58 16.90 7.26
C TYR A 45 0.81 16.34 7.52
N GLY A 46 1.89 17.11 7.35
CA GLY A 46 3.26 16.63 7.46
C GLY A 46 3.55 15.94 8.78
N GLU A 47 3.13 16.52 9.90
CA GLU A 47 3.35 15.93 11.23
C GLU A 47 2.54 14.64 11.42
N SER A 48 1.29 14.59 10.94
CA SER A 48 0.49 13.36 11.03
C SER A 48 1.04 12.22 10.17
N ILE A 49 1.60 12.55 9.00
CA ILE A 49 2.27 11.59 8.12
C ILE A 49 3.53 11.06 8.79
N LYS A 50 4.38 11.92 9.37
CA LYS A 50 5.59 11.50 10.10
C LYS A 50 5.23 10.61 11.30
N GLN A 51 4.22 10.99 12.08
CA GLN A 51 3.77 10.17 13.20
C GLN A 51 3.30 8.80 12.74
N MET A 52 2.52 8.73 11.67
CA MET A 52 2.08 7.46 11.09
C MET A 52 3.26 6.59 10.64
N ILE A 53 4.29 7.19 10.02
CA ILE A 53 5.51 6.47 9.62
C ILE A 53 6.24 5.91 10.84
N LEU A 54 6.33 6.66 11.93
CA LEU A 54 6.95 6.20 13.18
C LEU A 54 6.17 5.04 13.81
N ASP A 55 4.83 5.13 13.84
CA ASP A 55 3.96 4.09 14.38
C ASP A 55 4.08 2.79 13.57
N MET A 56 4.08 2.90 12.24
CA MET A 56 4.30 1.75 11.36
C MET A 56 5.71 1.17 11.52
N SER A 57 6.73 2.03 11.66
CA SER A 57 8.11 1.58 11.90
C SER A 57 8.21 0.77 13.19
N LYS A 58 7.61 1.26 14.26
CA LYS A 58 7.51 0.55 15.55
C LYS A 58 6.74 -0.77 15.42
N PHE A 59 5.62 -0.75 14.71
CA PHE A 59 4.79 -1.94 14.49
C PHE A 59 5.57 -3.06 13.78
N PHE A 60 6.32 -2.73 12.72
CA PHE A 60 7.12 -3.70 11.98
C PHE A 60 8.47 -4.02 12.64
N GLY A 61 8.84 -3.33 13.71
CA GLY A 61 10.09 -3.57 14.44
C GLY A 61 11.32 -2.94 13.79
N LEU A 62 11.13 -1.92 12.94
CA LEU A 62 12.23 -1.11 12.42
C LEU A 62 12.82 -0.29 13.56
N LYS A 63 14.14 -0.43 13.78
CA LYS A 63 14.88 0.29 14.83
C LYS A 63 15.76 1.38 14.25
N ASP A 64 16.49 1.05 13.21
CA ASP A 64 17.46 1.93 12.57
C ASP A 64 17.25 1.91 11.06
N ALA A 65 16.73 3.00 10.52
CA ALA A 65 16.45 3.11 9.08
C ALA A 65 16.43 4.57 8.62
N LYS A 66 16.79 4.78 7.35
CA LYS A 66 16.47 6.01 6.63
C LYS A 66 15.23 5.74 5.76
N ILE A 67 14.21 6.55 5.94
CA ILE A 67 12.92 6.43 5.25
C ILE A 67 12.70 7.70 4.45
N LEU A 68 12.64 7.57 3.13
CA LEU A 68 12.17 8.62 2.23
C LEU A 68 10.69 8.39 1.96
N CYS A 69 9.88 9.42 2.11
CA CYS A 69 8.48 9.45 1.71
C CYS A 69 8.25 10.62 0.75
N GLU A 70 7.88 10.32 -0.50
CA GLU A 70 7.41 11.31 -1.46
C GLU A 70 5.89 11.17 -1.57
N ASP A 71 5.17 12.13 -1.01
CA ASP A 71 3.71 12.11 -0.94
C ASP A 71 3.08 13.10 -1.93
N ASN A 72 2.19 12.59 -2.77
CA ASN A 72 1.40 13.34 -3.75
C ASN A 72 -0.08 13.42 -3.35
N GLY A 73 -0.36 13.66 -2.07
CA GLY A 73 -1.71 13.73 -1.52
C GLY A 73 -2.33 12.35 -1.30
N ALA A 74 -1.55 11.39 -0.86
CA ALA A 74 -2.00 10.07 -0.49
C ALA A 74 -2.84 10.10 0.79
N LEU A 75 -3.94 9.37 0.81
CA LEU A 75 -4.72 9.15 2.02
C LEU A 75 -4.04 8.12 2.94
N PRO A 76 -4.38 8.06 4.24
CA PRO A 76 -3.76 7.15 5.19
C PRO A 76 -3.75 5.68 4.75
N PHE A 77 -4.79 5.20 4.08
CA PHE A 77 -4.85 3.83 3.60
C PHE A 77 -3.80 3.52 2.52
N VAL A 78 -3.44 4.51 1.70
CA VAL A 78 -2.39 4.40 0.67
C VAL A 78 -1.02 4.43 1.32
N LEU A 79 -0.79 5.40 2.22
CA LEU A 79 0.46 5.50 2.99
C LEU A 79 0.77 4.17 3.70
N ALA A 80 -0.24 3.59 4.39
CA ALA A 80 -0.10 2.31 5.06
C ALA A 80 0.25 1.17 4.10
N ALA A 81 -0.46 1.07 2.97
CA ALA A 81 -0.22 0.02 1.98
C ALA A 81 1.18 0.11 1.37
N ARG A 82 1.61 1.31 0.99
CA ARG A 82 2.92 1.52 0.36
C ARG A 82 4.07 1.32 1.34
N PHE A 83 3.92 1.77 2.59
CA PHE A 83 4.92 1.54 3.63
C PHE A 83 5.05 0.05 3.96
N GLU A 84 3.93 -0.64 4.23
CA GLU A 84 3.93 -2.08 4.50
C GLU A 84 4.58 -2.87 3.37
N LEU A 85 4.26 -2.52 2.12
CA LEU A 85 4.86 -3.15 0.96
C LEU A 85 6.38 -2.95 0.92
N ALA A 86 6.85 -1.72 1.17
CA ALA A 86 8.28 -1.42 1.20
C ALA A 86 8.98 -2.25 2.28
N VAL A 87 8.37 -2.41 3.47
CA VAL A 87 8.91 -3.26 4.52
C VAL A 87 8.97 -4.73 4.11
N LYS A 88 7.90 -5.26 3.52
CA LYS A 88 7.85 -6.68 3.07
C LYS A 88 8.87 -6.95 1.96
N ARG A 89 9.08 -6.01 1.05
CA ARG A 89 10.08 -6.10 -0.02
C ARG A 89 11.54 -6.07 0.47
N LEU A 90 11.81 -5.75 1.73
CA LEU A 90 13.15 -5.93 2.32
C LEU A 90 13.55 -7.40 2.39
N ALA A 91 12.60 -8.32 2.60
CA ALA A 91 12.89 -9.75 2.64
C ALA A 91 12.75 -10.42 1.26
N HIS A 92 11.84 -9.91 0.44
CA HIS A 92 11.54 -10.47 -0.88
C HIS A 92 11.55 -9.35 -1.92
N PRO A 93 12.73 -8.87 -2.33
CA PRO A 93 12.82 -7.82 -3.33
C PRO A 93 12.30 -8.34 -4.68
N LEU A 94 11.32 -7.65 -5.23
CA LEU A 94 10.92 -7.82 -6.62
C LEU A 94 11.98 -7.16 -7.51
N ILE A 95 13.09 -7.84 -7.70
CA ILE A 95 14.07 -7.47 -8.72
C ILE A 95 13.89 -8.50 -9.84
N PRO A 96 13.29 -8.11 -10.97
CA PRO A 96 13.01 -9.04 -12.07
C PRO A 96 14.25 -9.76 -12.62
N SER A 97 15.44 -9.23 -12.33
CA SER A 97 16.73 -9.75 -12.80
C SER A 97 17.45 -10.67 -11.81
N LEU A 98 16.93 -10.85 -10.59
CA LEU A 98 17.56 -11.73 -9.59
C LEU A 98 16.70 -12.99 -9.37
N ARG A 99 17.35 -14.16 -9.49
CA ARG A 99 16.72 -15.45 -9.14
C ARG A 99 16.80 -15.69 -7.63
N GLU A 100 15.91 -16.52 -7.09
CA GLU A 100 16.06 -17.01 -5.72
C GLU A 100 17.45 -17.62 -5.52
N GLY A 101 18.18 -17.15 -4.50
CA GLY A 101 19.55 -17.57 -4.22
C GLY A 101 20.65 -16.59 -4.70
N GLU A 102 20.32 -15.59 -5.51
CA GLU A 102 21.28 -14.56 -5.94
C GLU A 102 21.41 -13.40 -4.95
N TYR A 103 20.59 -13.38 -3.91
CA TYR A 103 20.66 -12.39 -2.82
C TYR A 103 20.65 -13.05 -1.46
N GLU A 104 21.37 -12.47 -0.52
CA GLU A 104 21.33 -12.83 0.88
C GLU A 104 20.57 -11.75 1.64
N SER A 105 19.53 -12.14 2.37
CA SER A 105 18.80 -11.21 3.21
C SER A 105 19.76 -10.64 4.28
N SER A 106 19.77 -9.32 4.39
CA SER A 106 20.63 -8.63 5.37
C SER A 106 20.33 -9.13 6.78
N SER A 107 21.37 -9.30 7.60
CA SER A 107 21.21 -9.57 9.04
C SER A 107 20.36 -8.52 9.76
N LEU A 108 20.23 -7.32 9.18
CA LEU A 108 19.40 -6.22 9.67
C LEU A 108 17.90 -6.51 9.59
N ILE A 109 17.46 -7.52 8.80
CA ILE A 109 16.07 -7.95 8.72
C ILE A 109 15.66 -8.79 9.93
N LYS A 110 16.63 -9.36 10.67
CA LYS A 110 16.33 -10.12 11.88
C LYS A 110 15.58 -9.26 12.89
N GLY A 111 14.37 -9.72 13.27
CA GLY A 111 13.50 -9.02 14.20
C GLY A 111 12.42 -8.17 13.56
N LEU A 112 12.42 -8.00 12.24
CA LEU A 112 11.29 -7.39 11.53
C LEU A 112 10.08 -8.33 11.52
N LYS A 113 8.89 -7.76 11.72
CA LYS A 113 7.62 -8.50 11.76
C LYS A 113 6.99 -8.55 10.36
N LEU A 114 7.68 -9.15 9.39
CA LEU A 114 7.32 -9.14 7.97
C LEU A 114 6.01 -9.88 7.65
N ASN A 115 5.63 -10.84 8.48
CA ASN A 115 4.38 -11.59 8.38
C ASN A 115 3.18 -10.88 9.01
N LYS A 116 3.38 -9.70 9.61
CA LYS A 116 2.30 -8.89 10.17
C LYS A 116 1.66 -8.00 9.10
N GLU A 117 0.42 -7.63 9.37
CA GLU A 117 -0.36 -6.71 8.55
C GLU A 117 -0.70 -5.47 9.36
N TYR A 118 -0.39 -4.29 8.82
CA TYR A 118 -0.75 -3.03 9.45
C TYR A 118 -2.17 -2.65 9.02
N LEU A 119 -3.13 -2.90 9.88
CA LEU A 119 -4.54 -2.66 9.59
C LEU A 119 -5.00 -1.35 10.23
N LEU A 120 -5.45 -0.44 9.39
CA LEU A 120 -6.14 0.77 9.85
C LEU A 120 -7.49 0.43 10.49
N PRO A 121 -8.03 1.32 11.34
CA PRO A 121 -9.40 1.18 11.84
C PRO A 121 -10.40 0.96 10.70
N PHE A 122 -11.40 0.13 10.94
CA PHE A 122 -12.45 -0.11 9.97
C PHE A 122 -13.40 1.08 9.92
N ASN A 123 -13.75 1.54 8.72
CA ASN A 123 -14.74 2.60 8.56
C ASN A 123 -16.15 2.01 8.76
N GLU A 124 -16.86 2.51 9.78
CA GLU A 124 -18.19 2.04 10.13
C GLU A 124 -19.22 2.20 8.99
N LYS A 125 -19.03 3.17 8.12
CA LYS A 125 -19.85 3.34 6.92
C LYS A 125 -19.77 2.16 5.94
N ASN A 126 -18.78 1.28 6.11
CA ASN A 126 -18.64 0.05 5.35
C ASN A 126 -19.29 -1.16 6.02
N LEU A 127 -19.96 -0.99 7.17
CA LEU A 127 -20.72 -2.03 7.85
C LEU A 127 -22.13 -2.17 7.23
N TYR A 128 -22.19 -2.57 5.99
CA TYR A 128 -23.45 -2.90 5.31
C TYR A 128 -23.31 -4.21 4.54
N SER A 129 -24.46 -4.87 4.38
CA SER A 129 -24.59 -6.07 3.55
C SER A 129 -25.48 -5.80 2.35
N THR A 130 -25.19 -6.47 1.25
CA THR A 130 -26.01 -6.42 0.04
C THR A 130 -27.02 -7.55 0.05
N LYS A 131 -28.21 -7.31 -0.51
CA LYS A 131 -29.26 -8.32 -0.62
C LYS A 131 -29.03 -9.21 -1.86
N LYS A 132 -29.44 -10.49 -1.77
CA LYS A 132 -29.32 -11.42 -2.89
C LYS A 132 -30.01 -10.91 -4.15
N ASP A 133 -31.20 -10.33 -3.99
CA ASP A 133 -32.06 -9.86 -5.10
C ASP A 133 -31.85 -8.37 -5.42
N GLN A 134 -30.75 -7.78 -4.95
CA GLN A 134 -30.40 -6.40 -5.29
C GLN A 134 -30.10 -6.28 -6.77
N LEU A 135 -30.65 -5.25 -7.41
CA LEU A 135 -30.34 -4.94 -8.81
C LEU A 135 -28.88 -4.50 -8.96
N ARG A 136 -28.20 -5.05 -9.93
CA ARG A 136 -26.79 -4.78 -10.27
C ARG A 136 -26.68 -4.34 -11.73
N ARG A 137 -27.31 -3.22 -12.05
CA ARG A 137 -27.41 -2.66 -13.41
C ARG A 137 -26.08 -2.07 -13.87
N SER A 138 -25.34 -1.46 -12.94
CA SER A 138 -24.07 -0.81 -13.21
C SER A 138 -22.95 -1.38 -12.34
N ARG A 139 -21.79 -1.64 -12.96
CA ARG A 139 -20.58 -2.13 -12.28
C ARG A 139 -19.40 -1.29 -12.71
N LEU A 140 -18.74 -0.65 -11.75
CA LEU A 140 -17.56 0.16 -11.98
C LEU A 140 -16.31 -0.67 -11.70
N TYR A 141 -15.50 -0.94 -12.73
CA TYR A 141 -14.21 -1.61 -12.60
C TYR A 141 -13.11 -0.59 -12.32
N LEU A 142 -12.28 -0.88 -11.33
CA LEU A 142 -11.17 -0.03 -10.90
C LEU A 142 -9.88 -0.85 -10.78
N PRO A 143 -8.79 -0.44 -11.44
CA PRO A 143 -7.49 -1.08 -11.28
C PRO A 143 -7.02 -1.04 -9.82
N GLY A 144 -6.69 -2.22 -9.26
CA GLY A 144 -6.34 -2.37 -7.84
C GLY A 144 -5.06 -1.65 -7.41
N ASN A 145 -4.23 -1.20 -8.36
CA ASN A 145 -2.99 -0.46 -8.12
C ASN A 145 -3.11 1.07 -8.33
N GLU A 146 -4.34 1.60 -8.53
CA GLU A 146 -4.60 3.01 -8.82
C GLU A 146 -5.50 3.64 -7.73
N PRO A 147 -4.94 4.04 -6.56
CA PRO A 147 -5.73 4.51 -5.42
C PRO A 147 -6.57 5.77 -5.72
N LYS A 148 -6.14 6.60 -6.67
CA LYS A 148 -6.89 7.81 -7.10
C LYS A 148 -8.32 7.52 -7.55
N PHE A 149 -8.58 6.32 -8.08
CA PHE A 149 -9.92 5.93 -8.51
C PHE A 149 -10.80 5.45 -7.36
N PHE A 150 -10.21 4.92 -6.29
CA PHE A 150 -10.98 4.39 -5.16
C PHE A 150 -11.71 5.48 -4.40
N VAL A 151 -11.03 6.61 -4.17
CA VAL A 151 -11.54 7.71 -3.33
C VAL A 151 -12.86 8.27 -3.84
N ASN A 152 -13.02 8.35 -5.15
CA ASN A 152 -14.20 8.93 -5.79
C ASN A 152 -15.18 7.89 -6.36
N ALA A 153 -14.89 6.60 -6.23
CA ALA A 153 -15.67 5.54 -6.86
C ALA A 153 -17.16 5.57 -6.47
N GLY A 154 -17.43 5.71 -5.19
CA GLY A 154 -18.79 5.75 -4.66
C GLY A 154 -19.60 6.98 -5.08
N LEU A 155 -18.93 8.11 -5.39
CA LEU A 155 -19.60 9.33 -5.83
C LEU A 155 -20.32 9.19 -7.17
N HIS A 156 -19.93 8.20 -7.98
CA HIS A 156 -20.62 7.86 -9.24
C HIS A 156 -21.88 7.03 -9.03
N SER A 157 -22.22 6.70 -7.79
CA SER A 157 -23.41 5.93 -7.42
C SER A 157 -23.62 4.63 -8.24
N PRO A 158 -22.58 3.81 -8.49
CA PRO A 158 -22.78 2.53 -9.16
C PRO A 158 -23.49 1.56 -8.23
N ASP A 159 -24.20 0.59 -8.79
CA ASP A 159 -24.77 -0.51 -7.99
C ASP A 159 -23.67 -1.41 -7.40
N GLY A 160 -22.54 -1.56 -8.12
CA GLY A 160 -21.38 -2.33 -7.65
C GLY A 160 -20.04 -1.73 -8.09
N ILE A 161 -19.03 -1.93 -7.26
CA ILE A 161 -17.65 -1.55 -7.51
C ILE A 161 -16.79 -2.82 -7.49
N ILE A 162 -15.99 -3.01 -8.52
CA ILE A 162 -15.07 -4.15 -8.66
C ILE A 162 -13.64 -3.62 -8.58
N LEU A 163 -12.96 -3.93 -7.48
CA LEU A 163 -11.53 -3.65 -7.32
C LEU A 163 -10.77 -4.80 -7.99
N ASP A 164 -10.10 -4.50 -9.07
CA ASP A 164 -9.53 -5.50 -9.95
C ASP A 164 -8.07 -5.81 -9.59
N LEU A 165 -7.78 -7.08 -9.29
CA LEU A 165 -6.44 -7.60 -9.07
C LEU A 165 -5.94 -8.46 -10.24
N GLU A 166 -6.75 -8.60 -11.30
CA GLU A 166 -6.45 -9.49 -12.43
C GLU A 166 -5.85 -8.71 -13.60
N ASP A 167 -6.57 -8.55 -14.71
CA ASP A 167 -6.03 -8.07 -15.98
C ASP A 167 -5.56 -6.62 -15.97
N SER A 168 -6.20 -5.77 -15.17
CA SER A 168 -5.84 -4.34 -15.09
C SER A 168 -4.57 -4.05 -14.28
N VAL A 169 -3.98 -5.08 -13.67
CA VAL A 169 -2.79 -4.94 -12.83
C VAL A 169 -1.64 -5.77 -13.37
N ALA A 170 -0.52 -5.12 -13.69
CA ALA A 170 0.68 -5.81 -14.15
C ALA A 170 1.19 -6.83 -13.11
N PRO A 171 1.81 -7.95 -13.53
CA PRO A 171 2.32 -8.97 -12.60
C PRO A 171 3.25 -8.42 -11.52
N THR A 172 4.09 -7.44 -11.85
CA THR A 172 5.02 -6.78 -10.92
C THR A 172 4.36 -5.87 -9.89
N GLU A 173 3.06 -5.55 -10.06
CA GLU A 173 2.29 -4.67 -9.19
C GLU A 173 1.20 -5.42 -8.39
N LYS A 174 1.11 -6.75 -8.55
CA LYS A 174 0.08 -7.56 -7.89
C LYS A 174 0.14 -7.49 -6.35
N ASP A 175 1.34 -7.54 -5.78
CA ASP A 175 1.57 -7.40 -4.35
C ASP A 175 1.13 -6.02 -3.82
N ALA A 176 1.44 -4.97 -4.59
CA ALA A 176 1.03 -3.60 -4.28
C ALA A 176 -0.49 -3.43 -4.33
N ALA A 177 -1.13 -3.99 -5.36
CA ALA A 177 -2.57 -3.92 -5.55
C ALA A 177 -3.33 -4.63 -4.42
N GLN A 178 -2.86 -5.80 -3.98
CA GLN A 178 -3.49 -6.54 -2.88
C GLN A 178 -3.54 -5.72 -1.59
N LEU A 179 -2.44 -5.08 -1.20
CA LEU A 179 -2.39 -4.26 0.01
C LEU A 179 -3.24 -3.00 -0.12
N LEU A 180 -3.24 -2.36 -1.28
CA LEU A 180 -4.10 -1.19 -1.55
C LEU A 180 -5.58 -1.54 -1.48
N VAL A 181 -6.01 -2.60 -2.15
CA VAL A 181 -7.40 -3.07 -2.16
C VAL A 181 -7.84 -3.46 -0.75
N ARG A 182 -7.02 -4.23 -0.01
CA ARG A 182 -7.30 -4.57 1.40
C ARG A 182 -7.56 -3.33 2.25
N ASN A 183 -6.67 -2.35 2.15
CA ASN A 183 -6.77 -1.13 2.94
C ASN A 183 -7.92 -0.23 2.47
N ALA A 184 -8.19 -0.16 1.17
CA ALA A 184 -9.32 0.59 0.63
C ALA A 184 -10.66 0.04 1.10
N LEU A 185 -10.85 -1.28 1.09
CA LEU A 185 -12.06 -1.94 1.59
C LEU A 185 -12.33 -1.65 3.08
N ARG A 186 -11.27 -1.37 3.85
CA ARG A 186 -11.40 -1.01 5.26
C ARG A 186 -11.72 0.47 5.49
N SER A 187 -11.17 1.35 4.66
CA SER A 187 -11.08 2.78 4.97
C SER A 187 -11.91 3.69 4.06
N VAL A 188 -12.11 3.31 2.79
CA VAL A 188 -12.80 4.14 1.81
C VAL A 188 -14.31 3.96 1.94
N ASP A 189 -15.04 5.07 1.96
CA ASP A 189 -16.51 5.06 1.87
C ASP A 189 -16.91 4.82 0.41
N PHE A 190 -17.58 3.70 0.14
CA PHE A 190 -18.11 3.37 -1.18
C PHE A 190 -19.60 3.69 -1.32
N TYR A 191 -20.16 4.47 -0.38
CA TYR A 191 -21.53 5.01 -0.39
C TYR A 191 -22.62 3.95 -0.63
N GLY A 192 -22.45 2.76 -0.05
CA GLY A 192 -23.42 1.69 -0.12
C GLY A 192 -23.35 0.82 -1.40
N ALA A 193 -22.45 1.10 -2.33
CA ALA A 193 -22.22 0.26 -3.49
C ALA A 193 -21.74 -1.15 -3.09
N GLU A 194 -22.21 -2.20 -3.78
CA GLU A 194 -21.70 -3.55 -3.56
C GLU A 194 -20.20 -3.60 -3.85
N ARG A 195 -19.41 -4.12 -2.92
CA ARG A 195 -17.94 -4.20 -3.04
C ARG A 195 -17.52 -5.59 -3.46
N MET A 196 -16.84 -5.68 -4.57
CA MET A 196 -16.34 -6.91 -5.15
C MET A 196 -14.85 -6.79 -5.42
N VAL A 197 -14.13 -7.90 -5.35
CA VAL A 197 -12.73 -7.99 -5.76
C VAL A 197 -12.63 -9.06 -6.84
N ARG A 198 -12.10 -8.70 -8.01
CA ARG A 198 -11.73 -9.67 -9.01
C ARG A 198 -10.32 -10.17 -8.70
N ILE A 199 -10.19 -11.44 -8.38
CA ILE A 199 -8.92 -12.09 -8.04
C ILE A 199 -8.33 -12.78 -9.25
N ASN A 200 -7.02 -13.06 -9.21
CA ASN A 200 -6.38 -13.92 -10.22
C ASN A 200 -6.96 -15.34 -10.14
N GLN A 201 -7.00 -16.00 -11.29
CA GLN A 201 -7.36 -17.42 -11.34
C GLN A 201 -6.39 -18.21 -10.45
N LEU A 202 -6.94 -19.08 -9.62
CA LEU A 202 -6.12 -20.01 -8.84
C LEU A 202 -5.58 -21.08 -9.78
N PRO A 203 -4.32 -21.53 -9.57
CA PRO A 203 -3.71 -22.59 -10.36
C PRO A 203 -4.40 -23.95 -10.15
#